data_e80119669852b631e7466cae161520cb
#
_entry.id   e80119669852b631e7466cae161520cb
#
_cell.length_a   1.000
_cell.length_b   1.000
_cell.length_c   1.000
_cell.angle_alpha   90.00
_cell.angle_beta   90.00
_cell.angle_gamma   90.00
#
_symmetry.space_group_name_H-M   'P 1'
#
loop_
_entity.id
_entity.type
_entity.pdbx_description
1 polymer ?
#
loop_
_entity_poly.entity_id
_entity_poly.type
_entity_poly.pdbx_seq_one_letter_code
_entity_poly.pdbx_strand_id
1 'polypeptide(L)'
;MLLWLMITYPRFSQKSCWISASAGFLLAGWIMSDPLFVNIWLATANLAGVSVGYALFRRLERQEKELDGPQSVLALLLVCSGAAGAAALVGTGIAFSLPGSTPWGRFILWFSSELNRYLVLLPVCFAGKKWFSDLVHVGWRSVLSAQSFNIAPIVSLAASVVLATLTGGPGAIAFPVPALLWCALTYSVLPMCLVVLIFNVTVMGIVEAGLLNFHQTNETIGVTVSFRLGLSFLVLGPLTVAAIMNTQRALVARLNQSITWDSLTHVLSRQAYLGRSADLIKTVRETRKDEGVAILMLDLDRFKDINDTYGHFTGDAALVAVSAAISDALCAEQIFGRVGGEEFAITIAAIDENMALHLAEKIRQTVENVSCFISDVGLQMTVSVGVVYRKEADVIDFQSLLTQADAALYAAKTAGRNCVVKYSALNRN
;
A
#
# COMPACT_ATOMS: atom_id res chain seq x y z
N MET A 1 11.08 -9.11 -21.14
CA MET A 1 11.08 -7.64 -21.23
C MET A 1 10.18 -7.11 -22.35
N LEU A 2 10.29 -7.57 -23.59
CA LEU A 2 9.44 -7.14 -24.72
C LEU A 2 7.94 -7.35 -24.44
N LEU A 3 7.54 -8.50 -23.92
CA LEU A 3 6.15 -8.80 -23.54
C LEU A 3 5.61 -7.74 -22.59
N TRP A 4 6.36 -7.38 -21.55
CA TRP A 4 5.99 -6.34 -20.60
C TRP A 4 5.84 -4.96 -21.24
N LEU A 5 6.76 -4.55 -22.13
CA LEU A 5 6.67 -3.28 -22.83
C LEU A 5 5.39 -3.18 -23.67
N MET A 6 5.02 -4.24 -24.38
CA MET A 6 3.79 -4.30 -25.18
C MET A 6 2.52 -4.27 -24.34
N ILE A 7 2.53 -4.92 -23.18
CA ILE A 7 1.44 -4.92 -22.23
C ILE A 7 1.26 -3.53 -21.60
N THR A 8 2.35 -2.90 -21.20
CA THR A 8 2.34 -1.67 -20.40
C THR A 8 2.05 -0.43 -21.23
N TYR A 9 2.56 -0.40 -22.44
CA TYR A 9 2.45 0.75 -23.33
C TYR A 9 1.86 0.34 -24.69
N PRO A 10 0.56 0.59 -24.92
CA PRO A 10 -0.11 0.17 -26.16
C PRO A 10 0.56 0.68 -27.45
N ARG A 11 1.31 1.79 -27.38
CA ARG A 11 2.09 2.30 -28.50
C ARG A 11 3.16 1.32 -28.98
N PHE A 12 3.69 0.47 -28.08
CA PHE A 12 4.67 -0.58 -28.40
C PHE A 12 4.03 -1.84 -29.01
N SER A 13 2.72 -1.92 -29.12
CA SER A 13 2.03 -2.99 -29.87
C SER A 13 1.86 -2.68 -31.37
N GLN A 14 2.34 -1.53 -31.84
CA GLN A 14 2.29 -1.15 -33.25
C GLN A 14 3.28 -1.98 -34.08
N LYS A 15 3.03 -2.08 -35.39
CA LYS A 15 3.86 -2.87 -36.33
C LYS A 15 5.35 -2.50 -36.27
N SER A 16 5.67 -1.22 -36.13
CA SER A 16 7.05 -0.73 -35.98
C SER A 16 7.81 -1.35 -34.81
N CYS A 17 7.15 -1.55 -33.68
CA CYS A 17 7.78 -2.12 -32.50
C CYS A 17 8.03 -3.62 -32.63
N TRP A 18 7.16 -4.35 -33.33
CA TRP A 18 7.42 -5.75 -33.69
C TRP A 18 8.64 -5.89 -34.62
N ILE A 19 8.79 -5.00 -35.61
CA ILE A 19 9.95 -4.96 -36.47
C ILE A 19 11.22 -4.67 -35.69
N SER A 20 11.19 -3.64 -34.80
CA SER A 20 12.34 -3.29 -33.95
C SER A 20 12.73 -4.42 -33.00
N ALA A 21 11.73 -5.13 -32.43
CA ALA A 21 11.98 -6.28 -31.59
C ALA A 21 12.62 -7.44 -32.35
N SER A 22 12.13 -7.73 -33.58
CA SER A 22 12.71 -8.74 -34.44
C SER A 22 14.17 -8.41 -34.80
N ALA A 23 14.44 -7.16 -35.17
CA ALA A 23 15.78 -6.69 -35.42
C ALA A 23 16.70 -6.81 -34.20
N GLY A 24 16.18 -6.49 -32.99
CA GLY A 24 16.92 -6.63 -31.74
C GLY A 24 17.28 -8.08 -31.39
N PHE A 25 16.37 -9.03 -31.61
CA PHE A 25 16.67 -10.46 -31.43
C PHE A 25 17.72 -10.96 -32.45
N LEU A 26 17.62 -10.57 -33.70
CA LEU A 26 18.59 -10.94 -34.74
C LEU A 26 19.98 -10.34 -34.47
N LEU A 27 20.03 -9.09 -34.01
CA LEU A 27 21.27 -8.44 -33.63
C LEU A 27 21.94 -9.13 -32.40
N ALA A 28 21.14 -9.51 -31.39
CA ALA A 28 21.64 -10.23 -30.22
C ALA A 28 22.28 -11.57 -30.61
N GLY A 29 21.63 -12.36 -31.44
CA GLY A 29 22.19 -13.62 -31.93
C GLY A 29 23.43 -13.44 -32.81
N TRP A 30 23.47 -12.35 -33.59
CA TRP A 30 24.67 -12.02 -34.37
C TRP A 30 25.87 -11.68 -33.45
N ILE A 31 25.64 -10.92 -32.37
CA ILE A 31 26.68 -10.62 -31.36
C ILE A 31 27.18 -11.89 -30.69
N MET A 32 26.28 -12.87 -30.46
CA MET A 32 26.64 -14.18 -29.89
C MET A 32 27.29 -15.14 -30.89
N SER A 33 27.47 -14.72 -32.15
CA SER A 33 28.06 -15.51 -33.21
C SER A 33 27.23 -16.76 -33.58
N ASP A 34 25.90 -16.70 -33.38
CA ASP A 34 25.00 -17.78 -33.78
C ASP A 34 24.93 -17.89 -35.32
N PRO A 35 24.84 -19.10 -35.89
CA PRO A 35 24.56 -19.29 -37.30
C PRO A 35 23.24 -18.60 -37.68
N LEU A 36 23.21 -17.94 -38.86
CA LEU A 36 22.06 -17.12 -39.28
C LEU A 36 20.72 -17.87 -39.21
N PHE A 37 20.68 -19.12 -39.58
CA PHE A 37 19.49 -19.97 -39.51
C PHE A 37 19.01 -20.16 -38.06
N VAL A 38 19.94 -20.47 -37.16
CA VAL A 38 19.67 -20.63 -35.73
C VAL A 38 19.13 -19.32 -35.14
N ASN A 39 19.78 -18.22 -35.47
CA ASN A 39 19.39 -16.87 -35.01
C ASN A 39 17.97 -16.49 -35.44
N ILE A 40 17.60 -16.69 -36.72
CA ILE A 40 16.25 -16.42 -37.23
C ILE A 40 15.22 -17.29 -36.49
N TRP A 41 15.55 -18.57 -36.29
CA TRP A 41 14.64 -19.49 -35.60
C TRP A 41 14.43 -19.14 -34.13
N LEU A 42 15.50 -18.80 -33.41
CA LEU A 42 15.42 -18.34 -32.00
C LEU A 42 14.59 -17.05 -31.86
N ALA A 43 14.81 -16.11 -32.78
CA ALA A 43 14.03 -14.87 -32.85
C ALA A 43 12.55 -15.16 -33.07
N THR A 44 12.21 -16.11 -33.95
CA THR A 44 10.83 -16.53 -34.23
C THR A 44 10.21 -17.21 -33.04
N ALA A 45 10.91 -18.09 -32.33
CA ALA A 45 10.43 -18.74 -31.09
C ALA A 45 10.13 -17.70 -30.01
N ASN A 46 11.03 -16.75 -29.76
CA ASN A 46 10.82 -15.68 -28.80
C ASN A 46 9.61 -14.81 -29.17
N LEU A 47 9.45 -14.43 -30.44
CA LEU A 47 8.32 -13.64 -30.91
C LEU A 47 6.99 -14.41 -30.81
N ALA A 48 6.98 -15.72 -31.04
CA ALA A 48 5.80 -16.57 -30.83
C ALA A 48 5.37 -16.55 -29.36
N GLY A 49 6.31 -16.71 -28.43
CA GLY A 49 6.04 -16.62 -26.99
C GLY A 49 5.47 -15.25 -26.59
N VAL A 50 6.09 -14.16 -27.05
CA VAL A 50 5.62 -12.80 -26.80
C VAL A 50 4.21 -12.57 -27.36
N SER A 51 3.92 -13.07 -28.59
CA SER A 51 2.62 -12.91 -29.24
C SER A 51 1.49 -13.59 -28.48
N VAL A 52 1.70 -14.84 -28.07
CA VAL A 52 0.71 -15.61 -27.30
C VAL A 52 0.56 -15.02 -25.91
N GLY A 53 1.65 -14.68 -25.23
CA GLY A 53 1.59 -14.04 -23.91
C GLY A 53 0.83 -12.71 -23.93
N TYR A 54 1.06 -11.89 -24.96
CA TYR A 54 0.34 -10.63 -25.16
C TYR A 54 -1.17 -10.85 -25.41
N ALA A 55 -1.51 -11.83 -26.28
CA ALA A 55 -2.89 -12.16 -26.57
C ALA A 55 -3.65 -12.68 -25.34
N LEU A 56 -3.02 -13.53 -24.54
CA LEU A 56 -3.60 -14.02 -23.29
C LEU A 56 -3.77 -12.90 -22.27
N PHE A 57 -2.75 -12.07 -22.07
CA PHE A 57 -2.82 -10.96 -21.13
C PHE A 57 -3.93 -9.95 -21.46
N ARG A 58 -4.16 -9.70 -22.76
CA ARG A 58 -5.27 -8.81 -23.17
C ARG A 58 -6.64 -9.30 -22.76
N ARG A 59 -6.82 -10.63 -22.65
CA ARG A 59 -8.10 -11.26 -22.26
C ARG A 59 -8.35 -11.25 -20.77
N LEU A 60 -7.33 -10.95 -19.95
CA LEU A 60 -7.47 -10.86 -18.51
C LEU A 60 -8.35 -9.67 -18.11
N GLU A 61 -9.08 -9.81 -17.01
CA GLU A 61 -9.83 -8.74 -16.39
C GLU A 61 -8.88 -7.70 -15.75
N ARG A 62 -9.41 -6.50 -15.45
CA ARG A 62 -8.59 -5.41 -14.90
C ARG A 62 -7.96 -5.77 -13.54
N GLN A 63 -8.70 -6.50 -12.70
CA GLN A 63 -8.21 -6.93 -11.38
C GLN A 63 -7.09 -7.98 -11.48
N GLU A 64 -7.08 -8.79 -12.52
CA GLU A 64 -6.06 -9.82 -12.75
C GLU A 64 -4.75 -9.23 -13.30
N LYS A 65 -4.79 -8.02 -13.86
CA LYS A 65 -3.63 -7.33 -14.47
C LYS A 65 -2.71 -6.65 -13.46
N GLU A 66 -3.20 -6.44 -12.23
CA GLU A 66 -2.42 -5.86 -11.15
C GLU A 66 -2.01 -6.99 -10.18
N LEU A 67 -0.76 -6.97 -9.69
CA LEU A 67 -0.28 -7.99 -8.73
C LEU A 67 -0.84 -7.71 -7.31
N ASP A 68 -2.17 -7.60 -7.21
CA ASP A 68 -2.86 -7.20 -6.00
C ASP A 68 -3.63 -8.34 -5.31
N GLY A 69 -3.40 -9.61 -5.72
CA GLY A 69 -4.05 -10.74 -5.09
C GLY A 69 -3.65 -12.10 -5.65
N PRO A 70 -4.11 -13.21 -5.07
CA PRO A 70 -3.76 -14.56 -5.52
C PRO A 70 -4.24 -14.87 -6.94
N GLN A 71 -5.38 -14.30 -7.35
CA GLN A 71 -5.93 -14.49 -8.70
C GLN A 71 -5.01 -13.88 -9.77
N SER A 72 -4.38 -12.73 -9.51
CA SER A 72 -3.44 -12.11 -10.43
C SER A 72 -2.15 -12.92 -10.58
N VAL A 73 -1.69 -13.62 -9.54
CA VAL A 73 -0.53 -14.52 -9.63
C VAL A 73 -0.87 -15.77 -10.45
N LEU A 74 -2.08 -16.33 -10.29
CA LEU A 74 -2.56 -17.45 -11.13
C LEU A 74 -2.71 -17.02 -12.59
N ALA A 75 -3.29 -15.85 -12.85
CA ALA A 75 -3.42 -15.29 -14.19
C ALA A 75 -2.04 -15.06 -14.83
N LEU A 76 -1.07 -14.57 -14.06
CA LEU A 76 0.31 -14.44 -14.49
C LEU A 76 0.92 -15.79 -14.85
N LEU A 77 0.73 -16.83 -14.02
CA LEU A 77 1.19 -18.19 -14.31
C LEU A 77 0.62 -18.71 -15.63
N LEU A 78 -0.68 -18.51 -15.87
CA LEU A 78 -1.34 -18.94 -17.12
C LEU A 78 -0.75 -18.21 -18.35
N VAL A 79 -0.53 -16.90 -18.25
CA VAL A 79 0.10 -16.10 -19.33
C VAL A 79 1.53 -16.56 -19.58
N CYS A 80 2.33 -16.75 -18.52
CA CYS A 80 3.70 -17.24 -18.63
C CYS A 80 3.78 -18.64 -19.21
N SER A 81 2.88 -19.55 -18.79
CA SER A 81 2.82 -20.92 -19.30
C SER A 81 2.42 -20.96 -20.78
N GLY A 82 1.44 -20.16 -21.19
CA GLY A 82 1.05 -20.04 -22.58
C GLY A 82 2.17 -19.45 -23.45
N ALA A 83 2.84 -18.40 -22.97
CA ALA A 83 3.98 -17.80 -23.66
C ALA A 83 5.16 -18.78 -23.78
N ALA A 84 5.52 -19.46 -22.71
CA ALA A 84 6.58 -20.47 -22.68
C ALA A 84 6.25 -21.66 -23.58
N GLY A 85 4.97 -22.12 -23.59
CA GLY A 85 4.51 -23.19 -24.46
C GLY A 85 4.63 -22.85 -25.93
N ALA A 86 4.21 -21.65 -26.33
CA ALA A 86 4.34 -21.19 -27.71
C ALA A 86 5.80 -21.05 -28.15
N ALA A 87 6.66 -20.48 -27.30
CA ALA A 87 8.08 -20.39 -27.57
C ALA A 87 8.72 -21.79 -27.69
N ALA A 88 8.36 -22.73 -26.81
CA ALA A 88 8.87 -24.10 -26.82
C ALA A 88 8.45 -24.88 -28.06
N LEU A 89 7.20 -24.74 -28.51
CA LEU A 89 6.70 -25.39 -29.72
C LEU A 89 7.52 -25.00 -30.95
N VAL A 90 7.78 -23.69 -31.11
CA VAL A 90 8.61 -23.19 -32.24
C VAL A 90 10.09 -23.55 -32.02
N GLY A 91 10.60 -23.35 -30.80
CA GLY A 91 12.01 -23.62 -30.46
C GLY A 91 12.43 -25.06 -30.63
N THR A 92 11.52 -26.03 -30.41
CA THR A 92 11.77 -27.48 -30.57
C THR A 92 12.24 -27.82 -32.01
N GLY A 93 11.80 -27.08 -33.01
CA GLY A 93 12.17 -27.33 -34.38
C GLY A 93 13.68 -27.20 -34.69
N ILE A 94 14.41 -26.32 -34.01
CA ILE A 94 15.87 -26.16 -34.17
C ILE A 94 16.65 -27.37 -33.64
N ALA A 95 16.12 -28.03 -32.63
CA ALA A 95 16.86 -29.05 -31.93
C ALA A 95 16.90 -30.41 -32.67
N PHE A 96 16.43 -30.49 -33.92
CA PHE A 96 16.66 -31.65 -34.79
C PHE A 96 18.15 -31.99 -34.97
N SER A 97 19.03 -31.00 -34.70
CA SER A 97 20.48 -31.14 -34.82
C SER A 97 21.17 -31.66 -33.53
N LEU A 98 20.46 -31.82 -32.40
CA LEU A 98 21.01 -32.34 -31.17
C LEU A 98 20.85 -33.87 -31.09
N PRO A 99 21.93 -34.65 -31.20
CA PRO A 99 21.86 -36.09 -31.17
C PRO A 99 21.40 -36.59 -29.77
N GLY A 100 20.54 -37.59 -29.72
CA GLY A 100 20.17 -38.33 -28.51
C GLY A 100 18.98 -37.80 -27.69
N SER A 101 18.34 -36.69 -28.08
CA SER A 101 17.19 -36.15 -27.34
C SER A 101 15.85 -36.38 -28.07
N THR A 102 14.82 -36.83 -27.33
CA THR A 102 13.45 -36.97 -27.86
C THR A 102 12.85 -35.57 -28.15
N PRO A 103 11.92 -35.44 -29.11
CA PRO A 103 11.20 -34.20 -29.36
C PRO A 103 10.50 -33.65 -28.08
N TRP A 104 9.95 -34.56 -27.27
CA TRP A 104 9.33 -34.20 -26.00
C TRP A 104 10.32 -33.67 -24.95
N GLY A 105 11.49 -34.31 -24.82
CA GLY A 105 12.54 -33.82 -23.90
C GLY A 105 13.03 -32.43 -24.27
N ARG A 106 13.15 -32.14 -25.60
CA ARG A 106 13.51 -30.79 -26.07
C ARG A 106 12.44 -29.75 -25.78
N PHE A 107 11.16 -30.10 -26.01
CA PHE A 107 10.04 -29.23 -25.69
C PHE A 107 10.03 -28.85 -24.23
N ILE A 108 10.10 -29.83 -23.33
CA ILE A 108 10.06 -29.58 -21.88
C ILE A 108 11.29 -28.78 -21.40
N LEU A 109 12.46 -29.05 -21.95
CA LEU A 109 13.67 -28.30 -21.63
C LEU A 109 13.52 -26.81 -21.99
N TRP A 110 13.01 -26.54 -23.20
CA TRP A 110 12.75 -25.16 -23.63
C TRP A 110 11.64 -24.50 -22.83
N PHE A 111 10.52 -25.20 -22.65
CA PHE A 111 9.39 -24.73 -21.86
C PHE A 111 9.79 -24.34 -20.43
N SER A 112 10.53 -25.21 -19.74
CA SER A 112 10.97 -24.96 -18.36
C SER A 112 11.90 -23.74 -18.25
N SER A 113 12.74 -23.53 -19.26
CA SER A 113 13.64 -22.37 -19.35
C SER A 113 12.85 -21.06 -19.53
N GLU A 114 11.94 -21.02 -20.50
CA GLU A 114 11.14 -19.82 -20.78
C GLU A 114 10.14 -19.52 -19.65
N LEU A 115 9.51 -20.56 -19.08
CA LEU A 115 8.61 -20.39 -17.95
C LEU A 115 9.31 -19.73 -16.76
N ASN A 116 10.49 -20.23 -16.40
CA ASN A 116 11.28 -19.66 -15.31
C ASN A 116 11.61 -18.19 -15.57
N ARG A 117 12.07 -17.85 -16.80
CA ARG A 117 12.39 -16.47 -17.18
C ARG A 117 11.18 -15.54 -17.09
N TYR A 118 10.01 -15.96 -17.60
CA TYR A 118 8.80 -15.14 -17.54
C TYR A 118 8.31 -14.94 -16.12
N LEU A 119 8.27 -16.00 -15.28
CA LEU A 119 7.79 -15.93 -13.91
C LEU A 119 8.66 -15.07 -12.99
N VAL A 120 9.95 -14.95 -13.31
CA VAL A 120 10.87 -14.12 -12.51
C VAL A 120 10.90 -12.68 -12.99
N LEU A 121 10.91 -12.43 -14.30
CA LEU A 121 11.09 -11.08 -14.84
C LEU A 121 9.79 -10.26 -14.91
N LEU A 122 8.66 -10.87 -15.27
CA LEU A 122 7.43 -10.12 -15.46
C LEU A 122 6.92 -9.47 -14.14
N PRO A 123 6.94 -10.14 -12.98
CA PRO A 123 6.54 -9.52 -11.72
C PRO A 123 7.38 -8.28 -11.38
N VAL A 124 8.71 -8.34 -11.58
CA VAL A 124 9.60 -7.19 -11.35
C VAL A 124 9.19 -6.00 -12.22
N CYS A 125 8.88 -6.26 -13.50
CA CYS A 125 8.50 -5.24 -14.44
C CYS A 125 7.13 -4.60 -14.08
N PHE A 126 6.15 -5.40 -13.66
CA PHE A 126 4.83 -4.89 -13.24
C PHE A 126 4.91 -4.09 -11.94
N ALA A 127 5.59 -4.64 -10.93
CA ALA A 127 5.78 -3.97 -9.64
C ALA A 127 6.60 -2.68 -9.79
N GLY A 128 7.62 -2.69 -10.65
CA GLY A 128 8.45 -1.53 -10.95
C GLY A 128 7.66 -0.37 -11.59
N LYS A 129 6.72 -0.66 -12.50
CA LYS A 129 5.84 0.36 -13.08
C LYS A 129 4.97 1.03 -12.01
N LYS A 130 4.33 0.24 -11.16
CA LYS A 130 3.49 0.74 -10.05
C LYS A 130 4.32 1.62 -9.11
N TRP A 131 5.48 1.13 -8.68
CA TRP A 131 6.39 1.89 -7.83
C TRP A 131 6.86 3.21 -8.46
N PHE A 132 7.20 3.22 -9.75
CA PHE A 132 7.59 4.43 -10.45
C PHE A 132 6.44 5.44 -10.57
N SER A 133 5.21 4.97 -10.83
CA SER A 133 4.02 5.80 -10.82
C SER A 133 3.79 6.45 -9.45
N ASP A 134 3.90 5.66 -8.37
CA ASP A 134 3.74 6.14 -7.00
C ASP A 134 4.84 7.15 -6.63
N LEU A 135 6.08 6.92 -7.08
CA LEU A 135 7.21 7.83 -6.89
C LEU A 135 6.96 9.22 -7.50
N VAL A 136 6.39 9.24 -8.72
CA VAL A 136 6.09 10.49 -9.44
C VAL A 136 4.95 11.27 -8.78
N HIS A 137 3.93 10.59 -8.26
CA HIS A 137 2.74 11.23 -7.70
C HIS A 137 2.88 11.61 -6.21
N VAL A 138 3.59 10.82 -5.42
CA VAL A 138 3.65 10.96 -3.94
C VAL A 138 5.00 11.53 -3.47
N GLY A 139 6.02 11.45 -4.31
CA GLY A 139 7.37 11.94 -4.02
C GLY A 139 8.26 10.91 -3.30
N TRP A 140 9.57 11.00 -3.53
CA TRP A 140 10.56 10.00 -3.10
C TRP A 140 10.71 9.88 -1.57
N ARG A 141 10.51 10.98 -0.82
CA ARG A 141 10.67 10.98 0.65
C ARG A 141 9.59 10.16 1.35
N SER A 142 8.34 10.27 0.92
CA SER A 142 7.22 9.51 1.49
C SER A 142 7.24 8.03 1.10
N VAL A 143 7.73 7.69 -0.11
CA VAL A 143 7.89 6.29 -0.54
C VAL A 143 9.00 5.58 0.25
N LEU A 144 10.10 6.27 0.55
CA LEU A 144 11.22 5.69 1.31
C LEU A 144 10.98 5.67 2.83
N SER A 145 10.31 6.67 3.39
CA SER A 145 10.03 6.72 4.84
C SER A 145 9.00 5.70 5.31
N ALA A 146 8.15 5.21 4.41
CA ALA A 146 7.14 4.20 4.72
C ALA A 146 7.72 2.77 4.90
N GLN A 147 9.00 2.55 4.60
CA GLN A 147 9.64 1.24 4.69
C GLN A 147 10.75 1.24 5.75
N SER A 148 10.45 0.75 6.94
CA SER A 148 11.49 0.28 7.85
C SER A 148 12.17 -0.94 7.21
N PHE A 149 13.37 -0.76 6.65
CA PHE A 149 14.10 -1.82 5.97
C PHE A 149 14.69 -2.80 7.00
N ASN A 150 13.95 -3.87 7.31
CA ASN A 150 14.44 -4.94 8.16
C ASN A 150 15.33 -5.90 7.34
N ILE A 151 16.62 -5.93 7.59
CA ILE A 151 17.60 -6.75 6.86
C ILE A 151 17.56 -8.23 7.26
N ALA A 152 16.98 -8.57 8.42
CA ALA A 152 17.02 -9.93 8.97
C ALA A 152 16.46 -11.02 8.03
N PRO A 153 15.36 -10.83 7.29
CA PRO A 153 14.88 -11.83 6.35
C PRO A 153 15.86 -12.12 5.21
N ILE A 154 16.56 -11.09 4.70
CA ILE A 154 17.57 -11.24 3.64
C ILE A 154 18.78 -12.01 4.15
N VAL A 155 19.25 -11.71 5.35
CA VAL A 155 20.35 -12.44 6.00
C VAL A 155 19.97 -13.92 6.21
N SER A 156 18.75 -14.19 6.67
CA SER A 156 18.21 -15.54 6.81
C SER A 156 18.16 -16.27 5.46
N LEU A 157 17.76 -15.59 4.39
CA LEU A 157 17.74 -16.14 3.04
C LEU A 157 19.15 -16.49 2.56
N ALA A 158 20.10 -15.57 2.72
CA ALA A 158 21.48 -15.82 2.36
C ALA A 158 22.08 -17.01 3.14
N ALA A 159 21.85 -17.07 4.46
CA ALA A 159 22.29 -18.18 5.30
C ALA A 159 21.66 -19.52 4.87
N SER A 160 20.37 -19.53 4.51
CA SER A 160 19.68 -20.75 4.04
C SER A 160 20.21 -21.24 2.68
N VAL A 161 20.59 -20.32 1.77
CA VAL A 161 21.22 -20.67 0.49
C VAL A 161 22.62 -21.26 0.74
N VAL A 162 23.42 -20.65 1.62
CA VAL A 162 24.74 -21.20 2.00
C VAL A 162 24.57 -22.58 2.63
N LEU A 163 23.63 -22.76 3.54
CA LEU A 163 23.36 -24.06 4.16
C LEU A 163 22.95 -25.10 3.10
N ALA A 164 22.11 -24.71 2.13
CA ALA A 164 21.71 -25.59 1.03
C ALA A 164 22.90 -26.02 0.18
N THR A 165 23.85 -25.14 -0.11
CA THR A 165 25.06 -25.48 -0.88
C THR A 165 26.01 -26.38 -0.10
N LEU A 166 26.15 -26.21 1.22
CA LEU A 166 27.00 -27.00 2.07
C LEU A 166 26.46 -28.44 2.30
N THR A 167 25.13 -28.58 2.42
CA THR A 167 24.50 -29.88 2.67
C THR A 167 24.28 -30.68 1.39
N GLY A 168 24.00 -30.01 0.27
CA GLY A 168 23.70 -30.66 -1.01
C GLY A 168 22.44 -31.52 -0.98
N GLY A 169 22.26 -32.28 -2.07
CA GLY A 169 21.15 -33.22 -2.23
C GLY A 169 19.83 -32.59 -2.69
N PRO A 170 18.84 -33.42 -3.10
CA PRO A 170 17.61 -32.95 -3.73
C PRO A 170 16.70 -32.14 -2.80
N GLY A 171 16.80 -32.33 -1.48
CA GLY A 171 16.03 -31.58 -0.48
C GLY A 171 16.57 -30.19 -0.20
N ALA A 172 17.81 -29.89 -0.57
CA ALA A 172 18.45 -28.60 -0.28
C ALA A 172 17.73 -27.40 -0.93
N ILE A 173 17.05 -27.62 -2.04
CA ILE A 173 16.27 -26.57 -2.73
C ILE A 173 15.11 -26.03 -1.86
N ALA A 174 14.65 -26.78 -0.87
CA ALA A 174 13.57 -26.36 0.01
C ALA A 174 14.05 -25.48 1.20
N PHE A 175 15.35 -25.47 1.53
CA PHE A 175 15.88 -24.74 2.68
C PHE A 175 15.60 -23.22 2.63
N PRO A 176 15.66 -22.54 1.48
CA PRO A 176 15.33 -21.13 1.37
C PRO A 176 13.85 -20.78 1.54
N VAL A 177 12.92 -21.77 1.48
CA VAL A 177 11.47 -21.51 1.48
C VAL A 177 11.00 -20.73 2.70
N PRO A 178 11.34 -21.10 3.95
CA PRO A 178 10.93 -20.33 5.12
C PRO A 178 11.44 -18.89 5.10
N ALA A 179 12.67 -18.67 4.65
CA ALA A 179 13.27 -17.34 4.55
C ALA A 179 12.60 -16.49 3.43
N LEU A 180 12.29 -17.10 2.29
CA LEU A 180 11.52 -16.43 1.22
C LEU A 180 10.11 -16.04 1.67
N LEU A 181 9.43 -16.89 2.44
CA LEU A 181 8.14 -16.56 3.02
C LEU A 181 8.27 -15.42 4.05
N TRP A 182 9.32 -15.42 4.87
CA TRP A 182 9.58 -14.31 5.78
C TRP A 182 9.83 -13.00 5.02
N CYS A 183 10.60 -13.02 3.94
CA CYS A 183 10.74 -11.87 3.04
C CYS A 183 9.39 -11.39 2.50
N ALA A 184 8.52 -12.32 2.05
CA ALA A 184 7.21 -12.00 1.48
C ALA A 184 6.24 -11.37 2.51
N LEU A 185 6.32 -11.77 3.78
CA LEU A 185 5.55 -11.17 4.87
C LEU A 185 6.07 -9.78 5.25
N THR A 186 7.38 -9.55 5.10
CA THR A 186 8.04 -8.31 5.55
C THR A 186 8.03 -7.23 4.47
N TYR A 187 8.38 -7.57 3.24
CA TYR A 187 8.59 -6.60 2.17
C TYR A 187 7.32 -6.33 1.35
N SER A 188 7.29 -5.18 0.68
CA SER A 188 6.30 -4.88 -0.34
C SER A 188 6.60 -5.63 -1.65
N VAL A 189 5.66 -5.56 -2.61
CA VAL A 189 5.71 -6.41 -3.82
C VAL A 189 6.99 -6.20 -4.63
N LEU A 190 7.44 -4.95 -4.87
CA LEU A 190 8.63 -4.71 -5.70
C LEU A 190 9.93 -5.23 -5.05
N PRO A 191 10.28 -4.89 -3.79
CA PRO A 191 11.44 -5.50 -3.13
C PRO A 191 11.37 -7.03 -3.10
N MET A 192 10.19 -7.61 -2.89
CA MET A 192 10.03 -9.07 -2.92
C MET A 192 10.31 -9.65 -4.30
N CYS A 193 9.83 -9.02 -5.38
CA CYS A 193 10.15 -9.44 -6.75
C CYS A 193 11.65 -9.37 -7.04
N LEU A 194 12.35 -8.35 -6.53
CA LEU A 194 13.80 -8.23 -6.65
C LEU A 194 14.54 -9.31 -5.85
N VAL A 195 14.09 -9.62 -4.64
CA VAL A 195 14.63 -10.73 -3.83
C VAL A 195 14.49 -12.05 -4.58
N VAL A 196 13.31 -12.32 -5.15
CA VAL A 196 13.05 -13.51 -5.97
C VAL A 196 13.95 -13.57 -7.21
N LEU A 197 14.15 -12.45 -7.92
CA LEU A 197 15.03 -12.37 -9.08
C LEU A 197 16.47 -12.69 -8.69
N ILE A 198 17.01 -12.04 -7.66
CA ILE A 198 18.37 -12.24 -7.17
C ILE A 198 18.56 -13.70 -6.70
N PHE A 199 17.60 -14.21 -5.92
CA PHE A 199 17.61 -15.60 -5.46
C PHE A 199 17.65 -16.58 -6.65
N ASN A 200 16.78 -16.40 -7.64
CA ASN A 200 16.71 -17.25 -8.83
C ASN A 200 18.03 -17.26 -9.62
N VAL A 201 18.59 -16.07 -9.89
CA VAL A 201 19.88 -15.93 -10.60
C VAL A 201 21.02 -16.56 -9.80
N THR A 202 21.05 -16.35 -8.49
CA THR A 202 22.07 -16.93 -7.60
C THR A 202 22.01 -18.46 -7.61
N VAL A 203 20.82 -19.03 -7.40
CA VAL A 203 20.65 -20.50 -7.35
C VAL A 203 20.96 -21.14 -8.72
N MET A 204 20.55 -20.51 -9.83
CA MET A 204 20.94 -20.97 -11.17
C MET A 204 22.45 -20.95 -11.39
N GLY A 205 23.13 -19.87 -10.97
CA GLY A 205 24.59 -19.77 -11.06
C GLY A 205 25.30 -20.81 -10.21
N ILE A 206 24.82 -21.11 -8.99
CA ILE A 206 25.35 -22.13 -8.11
C ILE A 206 25.24 -23.53 -8.75
N VAL A 207 24.13 -23.82 -9.42
CA VAL A 207 23.91 -25.10 -10.12
C VAL A 207 24.81 -25.20 -11.37
N GLU A 208 24.90 -24.12 -12.18
CA GLU A 208 25.77 -24.10 -13.36
C GLU A 208 27.26 -24.21 -12.98
N ALA A 209 27.66 -23.65 -11.83
CA ALA A 209 29.02 -23.80 -11.29
C ALA A 209 29.30 -25.21 -10.70
N GLY A 210 28.31 -26.12 -10.68
CA GLY A 210 28.46 -27.47 -10.15
C GLY A 210 28.58 -27.54 -8.63
N LEU A 211 28.28 -26.46 -7.91
CA LEU A 211 28.35 -26.38 -6.45
C LEU A 211 27.18 -27.11 -5.76
N LEU A 212 26.08 -27.29 -6.43
CA LEU A 212 24.96 -28.14 -6.02
C LEU A 212 24.99 -29.42 -6.88
N ASN A 213 25.58 -30.48 -6.35
CA ASN A 213 25.63 -31.79 -7.00
C ASN A 213 24.30 -32.53 -6.79
N PHE A 214 23.48 -32.54 -7.80
CA PHE A 214 22.37 -33.51 -7.89
C PHE A 214 22.99 -34.83 -8.36
N HIS A 215 23.27 -35.73 -7.43
CA HIS A 215 23.97 -36.97 -7.71
C HIS A 215 23.34 -37.76 -8.88
N GLN A 216 24.13 -37.88 -9.94
CA GLN A 216 24.23 -38.98 -10.88
C GLN A 216 22.95 -39.76 -11.26
N THR A 217 22.24 -39.24 -12.19
CA THR A 217 21.55 -40.08 -13.16
C THR A 217 22.06 -39.73 -14.57
N ASN A 218 22.28 -40.70 -15.41
CA ASN A 218 22.69 -40.51 -16.81
C ASN A 218 21.72 -39.68 -17.67
N GLU A 219 20.63 -39.18 -17.07
CA GLU A 219 19.62 -38.33 -17.68
C GLU A 219 19.77 -36.86 -17.24
N THR A 220 20.76 -36.17 -17.78
CA THR A 220 21.02 -34.74 -17.51
C THR A 220 19.82 -33.83 -17.85
N ILE A 221 19.05 -34.17 -18.88
CA ILE A 221 17.88 -33.38 -19.32
C ILE A 221 16.78 -33.41 -18.27
N GLY A 222 16.43 -34.60 -17.75
CA GLY A 222 15.34 -34.76 -16.75
C GLY A 222 15.64 -34.02 -15.45
N VAL A 223 16.87 -34.06 -14.98
CA VAL A 223 17.32 -33.35 -13.77
C VAL A 223 17.23 -31.84 -13.96
N THR A 224 17.74 -31.32 -15.10
CA THR A 224 17.70 -29.90 -15.39
C THR A 224 16.26 -29.35 -15.50
N VAL A 225 15.38 -30.09 -16.17
CA VAL A 225 13.96 -29.74 -16.31
C VAL A 225 13.27 -29.74 -14.95
N SER A 226 13.44 -30.80 -14.15
CA SER A 226 12.86 -30.92 -12.82
C SER A 226 13.29 -29.78 -11.91
N PHE A 227 14.58 -29.45 -11.93
CA PHE A 227 15.14 -28.32 -11.17
C PHE A 227 14.53 -26.98 -11.59
N ARG A 228 14.49 -26.66 -12.90
CA ARG A 228 13.93 -25.40 -13.41
C ARG A 228 12.45 -25.25 -13.11
N LEU A 229 11.67 -26.31 -13.25
CA LEU A 229 10.25 -26.33 -12.90
C LEU A 229 10.06 -26.16 -11.38
N GLY A 230 10.84 -26.91 -10.58
CA GLY A 230 10.83 -26.78 -9.13
C GLY A 230 11.10 -25.34 -8.68
N LEU A 231 12.13 -24.71 -9.24
CA LEU A 231 12.49 -23.33 -8.95
C LEU A 231 11.39 -22.35 -9.40
N SER A 232 10.76 -22.58 -10.57
CA SER A 232 9.66 -21.78 -11.08
C SER A 232 8.44 -21.83 -10.15
N PHE A 233 8.06 -23.00 -9.67
CA PHE A 233 6.93 -23.16 -8.74
C PHE A 233 7.25 -22.66 -7.33
N LEU A 234 8.50 -22.80 -6.89
CA LEU A 234 8.95 -22.28 -5.58
C LEU A 234 8.78 -20.77 -5.46
N VAL A 235 8.97 -20.05 -6.56
CA VAL A 235 8.81 -18.57 -6.61
C VAL A 235 7.36 -18.12 -6.45
N LEU A 236 6.39 -18.93 -6.89
CA LEU A 236 4.97 -18.55 -6.86
C LEU A 236 4.41 -18.36 -5.44
N GLY A 237 4.80 -19.22 -4.51
CA GLY A 237 4.34 -19.12 -3.12
C GLY A 237 4.65 -17.76 -2.48
N PRO A 238 5.92 -17.36 -2.40
CA PRO A 238 6.31 -16.05 -1.87
C PRO A 238 5.68 -14.87 -2.61
N LEU A 239 5.56 -14.92 -3.94
CA LEU A 239 4.88 -13.88 -4.71
C LEU A 239 3.40 -13.76 -4.36
N THR A 240 2.72 -14.91 -4.20
CA THR A 240 1.31 -14.95 -3.80
C THR A 240 1.12 -14.36 -2.40
N VAL A 241 1.99 -14.74 -1.45
CA VAL A 241 1.95 -14.19 -0.09
C VAL A 241 2.18 -12.68 -0.11
N ALA A 242 3.17 -12.20 -0.85
CA ALA A 242 3.45 -10.76 -0.97
C ALA A 242 2.27 -9.99 -1.58
N ALA A 243 1.60 -10.53 -2.60
CA ALA A 243 0.41 -9.94 -3.21
C ALA A 243 -0.76 -9.87 -2.21
N ILE A 244 -1.02 -10.94 -1.44
CA ILE A 244 -2.04 -10.97 -0.39
C ILE A 244 -1.74 -9.94 0.69
N MET A 245 -0.50 -9.89 1.18
CA MET A 245 -0.09 -8.94 2.22
C MET A 245 -0.23 -7.49 1.78
N ASN A 246 0.06 -7.20 0.50
CA ASN A 246 -0.14 -5.86 -0.07
C ASN A 246 -1.61 -5.46 -0.05
N THR A 247 -2.51 -6.35 -0.47
CA THR A 247 -3.96 -6.12 -0.44
C THR A 247 -4.48 -5.93 0.99
N GLN A 248 -4.03 -6.77 1.93
CA GLN A 248 -4.40 -6.64 3.34
C GLN A 248 -3.94 -5.30 3.94
N ARG A 249 -2.69 -4.88 3.67
CA ARG A 249 -2.17 -3.58 4.13
C ARG A 249 -2.99 -2.41 3.56
N ALA A 250 -3.35 -2.47 2.29
CA ALA A 250 -4.19 -1.45 1.65
C ALA A 250 -5.61 -1.40 2.27
N LEU A 251 -6.20 -2.56 2.57
CA LEU A 251 -7.50 -2.66 3.22
C LEU A 251 -7.46 -2.09 4.64
N VAL A 252 -6.47 -2.48 5.44
CA VAL A 252 -6.27 -1.96 6.81
C VAL A 252 -6.05 -0.43 6.78
N ALA A 253 -5.26 0.08 5.83
CA ALA A 253 -5.06 1.52 5.68
C ALA A 253 -6.38 2.27 5.36
N ARG A 254 -7.22 1.71 4.48
CA ARG A 254 -8.56 2.26 4.17
C ARG A 254 -9.50 2.23 5.37
N LEU A 255 -9.50 1.12 6.12
CA LEU A 255 -10.29 1.02 7.35
C LEU A 255 -9.83 2.04 8.40
N ASN A 256 -8.52 2.17 8.60
CA ASN A 256 -7.96 3.17 9.51
C ASN A 256 -8.28 4.60 9.07
N GLN A 257 -8.27 4.89 7.77
CA GLN A 257 -8.63 6.20 7.24
C GLN A 257 -10.11 6.53 7.49
N SER A 258 -11.02 5.57 7.29
CA SER A 258 -12.45 5.75 7.58
C SER A 258 -12.76 5.87 9.08
N ILE A 259 -11.90 5.31 9.95
CA ILE A 259 -11.99 5.47 11.40
C ILE A 259 -11.41 6.83 11.85
N THR A 260 -10.40 7.35 11.12
CA THR A 260 -9.68 8.57 11.53
C THR A 260 -10.47 9.85 11.26
N TRP A 261 -11.18 9.92 10.13
CA TRP A 261 -11.86 11.14 9.70
C TRP A 261 -13.38 10.95 9.70
N ASP A 262 -14.11 11.98 10.16
CA ASP A 262 -15.56 12.04 10.01
C ASP A 262 -15.91 12.18 8.52
N SER A 263 -16.80 11.32 8.03
CA SER A 263 -17.11 11.21 6.59
C SER A 263 -17.84 12.44 6.03
N LEU A 264 -18.53 13.20 6.87
CA LEU A 264 -19.28 14.39 6.46
C LEU A 264 -18.39 15.66 6.54
N THR A 265 -17.76 15.88 7.69
CA THR A 265 -17.09 17.14 8.01
C THR A 265 -15.59 17.13 7.76
N HIS A 266 -15.00 15.95 7.47
CA HIS A 266 -13.57 15.75 7.23
C HIS A 266 -12.63 16.21 8.37
N VAL A 267 -13.17 16.48 9.57
CA VAL A 267 -12.38 16.62 10.80
C VAL A 267 -12.15 15.25 11.44
N LEU A 268 -11.39 15.17 12.53
CA LEU A 268 -11.20 13.87 13.20
C LEU A 268 -12.53 13.26 13.65
N SER A 269 -12.68 11.97 13.42
CA SER A 269 -13.79 11.21 13.99
C SER A 269 -13.69 11.18 15.52
N ARG A 270 -14.80 10.87 16.20
CA ARG A 270 -14.83 10.73 17.67
C ARG A 270 -13.69 9.84 18.17
N GLN A 271 -13.49 8.68 17.57
CA GLN A 271 -12.48 7.73 18.03
C GLN A 271 -11.06 8.28 17.84
N ALA A 272 -10.77 8.90 16.69
CA ALA A 272 -9.48 9.49 16.42
C ALA A 272 -9.19 10.71 17.31
N TYR A 273 -10.20 11.56 17.55
CA TYR A 273 -10.09 12.69 18.47
C TYR A 273 -9.75 12.22 19.88
N LEU A 274 -10.51 11.25 20.43
CA LEU A 274 -10.27 10.73 21.78
C LEU A 274 -8.86 10.12 21.92
N GLY A 275 -8.43 9.31 20.94
CA GLY A 275 -7.10 8.70 20.96
C GLY A 275 -5.97 9.73 20.90
N ARG A 276 -6.00 10.65 19.92
CA ARG A 276 -4.95 11.68 19.75
C ARG A 276 -4.90 12.65 20.94
N SER A 277 -6.06 13.01 21.50
CA SER A 277 -6.12 13.90 22.65
C SER A 277 -5.56 13.25 23.91
N ALA A 278 -5.85 11.96 24.14
CA ALA A 278 -5.27 11.21 25.24
C ALA A 278 -3.73 11.10 25.12
N ASP A 279 -3.24 10.81 23.90
CA ASP A 279 -1.79 10.74 23.61
C ASP A 279 -1.11 12.09 23.81
N LEU A 280 -1.72 13.19 23.35
CA LEU A 280 -1.21 14.54 23.55
C LEU A 280 -1.08 14.87 25.04
N ILE A 281 -2.13 14.63 25.83
CA ILE A 281 -2.13 14.88 27.28
C ILE A 281 -1.07 14.05 27.98
N LYS A 282 -0.92 12.78 27.60
CA LYS A 282 0.14 11.91 28.11
C LYS A 282 1.53 12.48 27.80
N THR A 283 1.75 12.95 26.58
CA THR A 283 3.02 13.55 26.17
C THR A 283 3.32 14.84 26.98
N VAL A 284 2.34 15.71 27.15
CA VAL A 284 2.49 16.94 27.97
C VAL A 284 2.85 16.57 29.42
N ARG A 285 2.18 15.61 29.99
CA ARG A 285 2.45 15.10 31.34
C ARG A 285 3.87 14.58 31.51
N GLU A 286 4.41 13.88 30.49
CA GLU A 286 5.75 13.27 30.55
C GLU A 286 6.87 14.27 30.26
N THR A 287 6.66 15.24 29.36
CA THR A 287 7.72 16.08 28.80
C THR A 287 7.62 17.57 29.15
N ARG A 288 6.43 18.09 29.50
CA ARG A 288 6.13 19.51 29.62
C ARG A 288 5.25 19.82 30.83
N LYS A 289 5.70 19.44 32.03
CA LYS A 289 4.91 19.50 33.28
C LYS A 289 4.34 20.87 33.65
N ASP A 290 4.98 21.95 33.20
CA ASP A 290 4.56 23.32 33.49
C ASP A 290 3.59 23.93 32.46
N GLU A 291 3.28 23.20 31.37
CA GLU A 291 2.39 23.68 30.33
C GLU A 291 0.94 23.29 30.60
N GLY A 292 0.03 24.22 30.37
CA GLY A 292 -1.41 23.99 30.54
C GLY A 292 -2.03 23.22 29.39
N VAL A 293 -3.12 22.52 29.69
CA VAL A 293 -3.98 21.85 28.70
C VAL A 293 -5.39 22.40 28.81
N ALA A 294 -6.02 22.63 27.65
CA ALA A 294 -7.42 23.01 27.57
C ALA A 294 -8.21 22.02 26.69
N ILE A 295 -9.45 21.75 27.06
CA ILE A 295 -10.44 21.09 26.22
C ILE A 295 -11.63 22.03 26.05
N LEU A 296 -12.03 22.23 24.80
CA LEU A 296 -13.23 22.95 24.42
C LEU A 296 -14.24 21.92 23.89
N MET A 297 -15.44 21.91 24.46
CA MET A 297 -16.58 21.14 23.95
C MET A 297 -17.56 22.14 23.30
N LEU A 298 -17.96 21.85 22.07
CA LEU A 298 -18.79 22.74 21.26
C LEU A 298 -20.03 22.01 20.78
N ASP A 299 -21.15 22.73 20.70
CA ASP A 299 -22.41 22.20 20.17
C ASP A 299 -23.16 23.31 19.39
N LEU A 300 -23.63 22.95 18.18
CA LEU A 300 -24.39 23.88 17.35
C LEU A 300 -25.76 24.13 17.98
N ASP A 301 -26.02 25.38 18.26
CA ASP A 301 -27.26 25.81 18.90
C ASP A 301 -28.46 25.56 17.95
N ARG A 302 -29.50 24.91 18.49
CA ARG A 302 -30.75 24.65 17.78
C ARG A 302 -30.58 23.91 16.45
N PHE A 303 -29.60 23.04 16.35
CA PHE A 303 -29.33 22.28 15.11
C PHE A 303 -30.53 21.42 14.68
N LYS A 304 -31.28 20.91 15.64
CA LYS A 304 -32.51 20.18 15.36
C LYS A 304 -33.54 21.06 14.65
N ASP A 305 -33.69 22.34 15.07
CA ASP A 305 -34.64 23.27 14.45
C ASP A 305 -34.24 23.54 12.97
N ILE A 306 -32.94 23.56 12.66
CA ILE A 306 -32.43 23.68 11.30
C ILE A 306 -32.85 22.46 10.47
N ASN A 307 -32.63 21.24 11.01
CA ASN A 307 -33.03 20.02 10.33
C ASN A 307 -34.55 19.93 10.12
N ASP A 308 -35.33 20.27 11.14
CA ASP A 308 -36.81 20.21 11.08
C ASP A 308 -37.39 21.25 10.12
N THR A 309 -36.72 22.40 9.97
CA THR A 309 -37.21 23.50 9.10
C THR A 309 -36.72 23.37 7.67
N TYR A 310 -35.46 23.01 7.44
CA TYR A 310 -34.78 23.08 6.14
C TYR A 310 -34.34 21.71 5.60
N GLY A 311 -34.60 20.65 6.37
CA GLY A 311 -34.23 19.27 6.02
C GLY A 311 -32.76 18.90 6.33
N HIS A 312 -32.52 17.59 6.43
CA HIS A 312 -31.22 17.04 6.81
C HIS A 312 -30.07 17.44 5.87
N PHE A 313 -30.35 17.62 4.58
CA PHE A 313 -29.33 18.05 3.62
C PHE A 313 -28.77 19.44 3.97
N THR A 314 -29.65 20.36 4.41
CA THR A 314 -29.26 21.70 4.86
C THR A 314 -28.48 21.62 6.19
N GLY A 315 -28.90 20.75 7.10
CA GLY A 315 -28.17 20.50 8.34
C GLY A 315 -26.76 19.92 8.09
N ASP A 316 -26.63 18.98 7.18
CA ASP A 316 -25.33 18.43 6.80
C ASP A 316 -24.40 19.51 6.22
N ALA A 317 -24.92 20.36 5.33
CA ALA A 317 -24.15 21.47 4.77
C ALA A 317 -23.77 22.52 5.84
N ALA A 318 -24.62 22.75 6.83
CA ALA A 318 -24.32 23.59 8.00
C ALA A 318 -23.16 23.02 8.83
N LEU A 319 -23.15 21.72 9.10
CA LEU A 319 -22.05 21.04 9.80
C LEU A 319 -20.72 21.15 9.03
N VAL A 320 -20.77 21.00 7.71
CA VAL A 320 -19.56 21.15 6.87
C VAL A 320 -19.04 22.59 6.92
N ALA A 321 -19.93 23.59 6.78
CA ALA A 321 -19.54 25.00 6.81
C ALA A 321 -18.92 25.40 8.16
N VAL A 322 -19.56 24.97 9.26
CA VAL A 322 -19.06 25.26 10.62
C VAL A 322 -17.72 24.56 10.88
N SER A 323 -17.60 23.28 10.51
CA SER A 323 -16.34 22.57 10.71
C SER A 323 -15.18 23.14 9.92
N ALA A 324 -15.43 23.61 8.69
CA ALA A 324 -14.42 24.30 7.88
C ALA A 324 -13.99 25.62 8.53
N ALA A 325 -14.95 26.45 8.95
CA ALA A 325 -14.67 27.74 9.59
C ALA A 325 -13.89 27.58 10.92
N ILE A 326 -14.22 26.56 11.71
CA ILE A 326 -13.45 26.24 12.93
C ILE A 326 -12.04 25.76 12.56
N SER A 327 -11.90 24.88 11.58
CA SER A 327 -10.59 24.37 11.14
C SER A 327 -9.67 25.50 10.67
N ASP A 328 -10.19 26.48 9.94
CA ASP A 328 -9.43 27.64 9.45
C ASP A 328 -8.99 28.60 10.59
N ALA A 329 -9.73 28.59 11.70
CA ALA A 329 -9.40 29.40 12.90
C ALA A 329 -8.35 28.74 13.80
N LEU A 330 -8.05 27.44 13.60
CA LEU A 330 -7.16 26.62 14.41
C LEU A 330 -5.75 26.52 13.80
N CYS A 331 -4.77 26.26 14.68
CA CYS A 331 -3.40 25.93 14.28
C CYS A 331 -3.22 24.41 14.12
N ALA A 332 -2.21 23.99 13.36
CA ALA A 332 -1.94 22.58 13.05
C ALA A 332 -1.68 21.69 14.28
N GLU A 333 -1.29 22.28 15.41
CA GLU A 333 -0.97 21.59 16.66
C GLU A 333 -2.21 21.31 17.53
N GLN A 334 -3.35 21.89 17.17
CA GLN A 334 -4.59 21.75 17.92
C GLN A 334 -5.39 20.55 17.38
N ILE A 335 -5.87 19.70 18.28
CA ILE A 335 -6.62 18.50 17.89
C ILE A 335 -8.10 18.84 17.83
N PHE A 336 -8.69 18.76 16.65
CA PHE A 336 -10.09 19.08 16.40
C PHE A 336 -10.83 17.87 15.85
N GLY A 337 -12.00 17.53 16.39
CA GLY A 337 -12.80 16.40 15.95
C GLY A 337 -14.30 16.55 16.24
N ARG A 338 -15.10 15.77 15.52
CA ARG A 338 -16.54 15.63 15.72
C ARG A 338 -16.80 14.48 16.68
N VAL A 339 -17.44 14.77 17.82
CA VAL A 339 -17.62 13.80 18.91
C VAL A 339 -19.08 13.31 19.05
N GLY A 340 -20.01 14.00 18.39
CA GLY A 340 -21.43 13.66 18.37
C GLY A 340 -22.10 14.10 17.07
N GLY A 341 -23.42 14.11 17.01
CA GLY A 341 -24.19 14.54 15.83
C GLY A 341 -23.86 15.97 15.42
N GLU A 342 -24.05 16.91 16.32
CA GLU A 342 -23.78 18.35 16.18
C GLU A 342 -22.68 18.85 17.12
N GLU A 343 -21.98 17.90 17.78
CA GLU A 343 -20.99 18.18 18.80
C GLU A 343 -19.56 18.05 18.25
N PHE A 344 -18.74 19.03 18.55
CA PHE A 344 -17.33 19.07 18.23
C PHE A 344 -16.48 19.25 19.48
N ALA A 345 -15.22 18.84 19.41
CA ALA A 345 -14.29 19.04 20.52
C ALA A 345 -12.90 19.44 20.02
N ILE A 346 -12.23 20.28 20.83
CA ILE A 346 -10.88 20.75 20.55
C ILE A 346 -10.01 20.51 21.78
N THR A 347 -8.84 19.92 21.58
CA THR A 347 -7.81 19.77 22.64
C THR A 347 -6.57 20.57 22.26
N ILE A 348 -6.08 21.35 23.23
CA ILE A 348 -4.98 22.27 23.07
C ILE A 348 -3.98 22.04 24.20
N ALA A 349 -2.71 21.88 23.83
CA ALA A 349 -1.60 21.81 24.78
C ALA A 349 -0.76 23.10 24.70
N ALA A 350 0.09 23.33 25.69
CA ALA A 350 1.01 24.46 25.75
C ALA A 350 0.31 25.81 25.69
N ILE A 351 -0.81 25.95 26.38
CA ILE A 351 -1.64 27.16 26.38
C ILE A 351 -1.88 27.65 27.79
N ASP A 352 -2.04 28.95 27.98
CA ASP A 352 -2.56 29.52 29.23
C ASP A 352 -4.10 29.64 29.21
N GLU A 353 -4.67 29.88 30.38
CA GLU A 353 -6.13 29.92 30.56
C GLU A 353 -6.78 31.04 29.75
N ASN A 354 -6.17 32.23 29.75
CA ASN A 354 -6.73 33.39 29.05
C ASN A 354 -6.71 33.16 27.52
N MET A 355 -5.63 32.55 27.01
CA MET A 355 -5.52 32.20 25.60
C MET A 355 -6.54 31.13 25.20
N ALA A 356 -6.79 30.14 26.07
CA ALA A 356 -7.82 29.12 25.82
C ALA A 356 -9.23 29.73 25.75
N LEU A 357 -9.56 30.65 26.65
CA LEU A 357 -10.83 31.37 26.67
C LEU A 357 -10.96 32.31 25.46
N HIS A 358 -9.87 33.02 25.10
CA HIS A 358 -9.85 33.87 23.92
C HIS A 358 -10.08 33.06 22.62
N LEU A 359 -9.44 31.92 22.50
CA LEU A 359 -9.65 31.04 21.35
C LEU A 359 -11.10 30.51 21.30
N ALA A 360 -11.67 30.12 22.43
CA ALA A 360 -13.07 29.70 22.50
C ALA A 360 -14.03 30.79 22.03
N GLU A 361 -13.81 32.03 22.47
CA GLU A 361 -14.61 33.19 22.05
C GLU A 361 -14.40 33.52 20.56
N LYS A 362 -13.15 33.45 20.07
CA LYS A 362 -12.85 33.60 18.65
C LYS A 362 -13.62 32.57 17.82
N ILE A 363 -13.63 31.30 18.24
CA ILE A 363 -14.38 30.24 17.56
C ILE A 363 -15.89 30.52 17.57
N ARG A 364 -16.44 30.92 18.72
CA ARG A 364 -17.85 31.29 18.83
C ARG A 364 -18.22 32.40 17.82
N GLN A 365 -17.44 33.47 17.80
CA GLN A 365 -17.63 34.59 16.87
C GLN A 365 -17.43 34.17 15.41
N THR A 366 -16.46 33.29 15.14
CA THR A 366 -16.24 32.75 13.79
C THR A 366 -17.49 32.02 13.30
N VAL A 367 -18.08 31.15 14.12
CA VAL A 367 -19.32 30.43 13.77
C VAL A 367 -20.51 31.37 13.60
N GLU A 368 -20.68 32.36 14.51
CA GLU A 368 -21.73 33.37 14.43
C GLU A 368 -21.67 34.19 13.13
N ASN A 369 -20.47 34.42 12.61
CA ASN A 369 -20.22 35.15 11.37
C ASN A 369 -20.23 34.28 10.12
N VAL A 370 -20.39 32.96 10.23
CA VAL A 370 -20.50 32.06 9.08
C VAL A 370 -21.82 32.36 8.34
N SER A 371 -21.69 33.00 7.19
CA SER A 371 -22.82 33.17 6.27
C SER A 371 -22.93 31.91 5.40
N CYS A 372 -23.78 30.98 5.79
CA CYS A 372 -24.05 29.79 5.00
C CYS A 372 -25.26 30.05 4.09
N PHE A 373 -25.02 30.24 2.79
CA PHE A 373 -26.09 30.33 1.80
C PHE A 373 -26.30 28.96 1.19
N ILE A 374 -27.37 28.29 1.58
CA ILE A 374 -27.76 26.98 1.04
C ILE A 374 -29.15 27.19 0.37
N SER A 375 -29.23 26.92 -0.93
CA SER A 375 -30.47 27.04 -1.71
C SER A 375 -31.17 28.40 -1.55
N ASP A 376 -30.38 29.50 -1.62
CA ASP A 376 -30.81 30.88 -1.44
C ASP A 376 -31.32 31.26 -0.03
N VAL A 377 -31.18 30.41 0.95
CA VAL A 377 -31.48 30.69 2.36
C VAL A 377 -30.21 31.10 3.11
N GLY A 378 -30.16 32.32 3.61
CA GLY A 378 -29.13 32.78 4.51
C GLY A 378 -29.33 32.18 5.91
N LEU A 379 -28.56 31.16 6.26
CA LEU A 379 -28.61 30.50 7.56
C LEU A 379 -27.65 31.16 8.53
N GLN A 380 -28.14 31.65 9.67
CA GLN A 380 -27.33 32.16 10.75
C GLN A 380 -27.22 31.08 11.85
N MET A 381 -26.00 30.72 12.18
CA MET A 381 -25.71 29.64 13.16
C MET A 381 -24.94 30.21 14.34
N THR A 382 -25.17 29.63 15.52
CA THR A 382 -24.40 29.94 16.71
C THR A 382 -23.91 28.64 17.36
N VAL A 383 -22.92 28.76 18.22
CA VAL A 383 -22.34 27.64 18.94
C VAL A 383 -22.20 27.97 20.42
N SER A 384 -22.59 27.04 21.27
CA SER A 384 -22.28 27.09 22.70
C SER A 384 -20.97 26.39 22.96
N VAL A 385 -20.10 26.95 23.83
CA VAL A 385 -18.76 26.42 24.09
C VAL A 385 -18.54 26.23 25.59
N GLY A 386 -18.22 24.99 25.98
CA GLY A 386 -17.74 24.67 27.32
C GLY A 386 -16.23 24.53 27.34
N VAL A 387 -15.55 25.23 28.25
CA VAL A 387 -14.08 25.25 28.35
C VAL A 387 -13.62 24.69 29.69
N VAL A 388 -12.71 23.74 29.65
CA VAL A 388 -11.94 23.31 30.84
C VAL A 388 -10.47 23.59 30.59
N TYR A 389 -9.80 24.11 31.62
CA TYR A 389 -8.36 24.36 31.62
C TYR A 389 -7.71 23.76 32.87
N ARG A 390 -6.53 23.16 32.73
CA ARG A 390 -5.69 22.67 33.81
C ARG A 390 -4.22 22.99 33.55
N LYS A 391 -3.55 23.52 34.59
CA LYS A 391 -2.15 23.91 34.51
C LYS A 391 -1.19 22.79 34.94
N GLU A 392 -1.61 21.91 35.84
CA GLU A 392 -0.76 20.87 36.41
C GLU A 392 -1.03 19.52 35.72
N ALA A 393 -0.05 19.02 34.98
CA ALA A 393 -0.17 17.78 34.22
C ALA A 393 -0.26 16.51 35.08
N ASP A 394 0.17 16.54 36.36
CA ASP A 394 0.27 15.34 37.19
C ASP A 394 -1.09 14.76 37.64
N VAL A 395 -2.18 15.52 37.53
CA VAL A 395 -3.53 15.14 37.98
C VAL A 395 -4.53 15.06 36.82
N ILE A 396 -4.07 15.14 35.58
CA ILE A 396 -4.95 15.24 34.41
C ILE A 396 -5.32 13.84 33.90
N ASP A 397 -6.53 13.40 34.25
CA ASP A 397 -7.20 12.33 33.53
C ASP A 397 -8.03 12.93 32.39
N PHE A 398 -7.73 12.52 31.15
CA PHE A 398 -8.43 12.99 29.95
C PHE A 398 -9.93 12.83 30.02
N GLN A 399 -10.41 11.69 30.54
CA GLN A 399 -11.83 11.41 30.65
C GLN A 399 -12.52 12.36 31.65
N SER A 400 -11.84 12.68 32.75
CA SER A 400 -12.31 13.66 33.70
C SER A 400 -12.42 15.07 33.10
N LEU A 401 -11.41 15.49 32.31
CA LEU A 401 -11.45 16.78 31.62
C LEU A 401 -12.60 16.86 30.61
N LEU A 402 -12.82 15.78 29.86
CA LEU A 402 -13.89 15.72 28.87
C LEU A 402 -15.26 15.88 29.55
N THR A 403 -15.48 15.19 30.69
CA THR A 403 -16.69 15.31 31.49
C THR A 403 -16.89 16.73 32.06
N GLN A 404 -15.81 17.39 32.46
CA GLN A 404 -15.85 18.77 32.94
C GLN A 404 -16.16 19.78 31.81
N ALA A 405 -15.61 19.56 30.62
CA ALA A 405 -15.90 20.40 29.44
C ALA A 405 -17.38 20.23 29.02
N ASP A 406 -17.92 19.02 29.08
CA ASP A 406 -19.33 18.73 28.80
C ASP A 406 -20.25 19.43 29.82
N ALA A 407 -19.92 19.38 31.11
CA ALA A 407 -20.67 20.10 32.14
C ALA A 407 -20.66 21.63 31.92
N ALA A 408 -19.54 22.19 31.47
CA ALA A 408 -19.44 23.61 31.10
C ALA A 408 -20.26 23.92 29.83
N LEU A 409 -20.29 23.05 28.84
CA LEU A 409 -21.13 23.18 27.66
C LEU A 409 -22.61 23.17 28.02
N TYR A 410 -23.02 22.27 28.91
CA TYR A 410 -24.41 22.25 29.42
C TYR A 410 -24.77 23.58 30.11
N ALA A 411 -23.86 24.14 30.92
CA ALA A 411 -24.04 25.46 31.52
C ALA A 411 -24.16 26.56 30.45
N ALA A 412 -23.39 26.54 29.37
CA ALA A 412 -23.51 27.48 28.26
C ALA A 412 -24.90 27.41 27.58
N LYS A 413 -25.38 26.19 27.32
CA LYS A 413 -26.73 25.97 26.73
C LYS A 413 -27.83 26.52 27.65
N THR A 414 -27.70 26.36 28.99
CA THR A 414 -28.69 26.85 29.96
C THR A 414 -28.59 28.35 30.21
N ALA A 415 -27.42 28.97 30.04
CA ALA A 415 -27.20 30.41 30.15
C ALA A 415 -27.76 31.26 28.99
N GLY A 416 -28.38 30.62 28.00
CA GLY A 416 -29.01 31.32 26.87
C GLY A 416 -28.41 30.98 25.51
N ARG A 417 -27.44 30.05 25.46
CA ARG A 417 -26.69 29.65 24.25
C ARG A 417 -25.77 30.75 23.72
N ASN A 418 -25.12 30.50 22.56
CA ASN A 418 -24.22 31.44 21.88
C ASN A 418 -23.23 32.12 22.88
N CYS A 419 -22.65 31.36 23.76
CA CYS A 419 -21.73 31.87 24.77
C CYS A 419 -20.66 30.83 25.13
N VAL A 420 -19.58 31.33 25.72
CA VAL A 420 -18.48 30.53 26.27
C VAL A 420 -18.63 30.46 27.77
N VAL A 421 -18.63 29.26 28.33
CA VAL A 421 -18.65 29.04 29.77
C VAL A 421 -17.42 28.21 30.17
N LYS A 422 -16.68 28.73 31.15
CA LYS A 422 -15.56 28.00 31.76
C LYS A 422 -16.08 27.07 32.88
N TYR A 423 -15.57 25.86 32.89
CA TYR A 423 -15.74 24.99 34.05
C TYR A 423 -15.05 25.60 35.27
N SER A 424 -15.80 26.11 36.18
CA SER A 424 -15.35 26.38 37.53
C SER A 424 -15.82 25.20 38.38
N ALA A 425 -14.97 24.66 39.26
CA ALA A 425 -15.41 23.69 40.23
C ALA A 425 -16.59 24.33 40.99
N LEU A 426 -17.81 24.05 40.51
CA LEU A 426 -19.00 24.57 41.14
C LEU A 426 -18.96 24.11 42.62
N ASN A 427 -18.98 25.07 43.53
CA ASN A 427 -19.24 24.83 44.91
C ASN A 427 -20.39 23.84 45.00
N ARG A 428 -20.07 22.59 45.34
CA ARG A 428 -21.08 21.65 45.84
C ARG A 428 -21.51 22.21 47.22
N ASN A 429 -22.51 23.09 47.21
CA ASN A 429 -23.34 23.30 48.40
C ASN A 429 -24.45 22.28 48.43
#